data_992bd77f2d3346ac55d51df6f27b4220
#
_entry.id   992bd77f2d3346ac55d51df6f27b4220
#
_cell.length_a   1.000
_cell.length_b   1.000
_cell.length_c   1.000
_cell.angle_alpha   90.00
_cell.angle_beta   90.00
_cell.angle_gamma   90.00
#
_symmetry.space_group_name_H-M   'P 1'
#
loop_
_entity.id
_entity.type
_entity.pdbx_description
1 polymer ?
#
loop_
_entity_poly.entity_id
_entity_poly.type
_entity_poly.pdbx_seq_one_letter_code
_entity_poly.pdbx_strand_id
1 'polypeptide(L)'
;MANIASQKKRIQRSERERRENRFRISQVRTWFRRLEQAVAAGDAGAAESEYRQLLSKIDKAVKTGALHRNAGARRKSRAARIRARLGN
;
A
#
# COMPACT_ATOMS: atom_id res chain seq x y z
N MET A 1 -32.19 25.74 1.15
CA MET A 1 -31.10 25.93 2.08
C MET A 1 -30.15 24.75 2.09
N ALA A 2 -28.86 25.01 1.99
CA ALA A 2 -27.90 23.95 2.08
C ALA A 2 -28.09 23.22 3.39
N ASN A 3 -28.27 21.93 3.32
CA ASN A 3 -28.47 21.10 4.49
C ASN A 3 -27.19 20.99 5.30
N ILE A 4 -27.19 21.59 6.48
CA ILE A 4 -26.09 21.45 7.43
C ILE A 4 -25.82 19.97 7.70
N ALA A 5 -26.87 19.16 7.79
CA ALA A 5 -26.74 17.71 7.94
C ALA A 5 -26.00 17.04 6.77
N SER A 6 -26.30 17.45 5.53
CA SER A 6 -25.57 16.95 4.34
C SER A 6 -24.10 17.34 4.37
N GLN A 7 -23.81 18.57 4.76
CA GLN A 7 -22.43 19.07 4.88
C GLN A 7 -21.67 18.30 5.96
N LYS A 8 -22.28 18.06 7.10
CA LYS A 8 -21.69 17.26 8.18
C LYS A 8 -21.38 15.83 7.71
N LYS A 9 -22.30 15.22 6.97
CA LYS A 9 -22.08 13.88 6.42
C LYS A 9 -20.91 13.85 5.44
N ARG A 10 -20.77 14.88 4.59
CA ARG A 10 -19.64 15.00 3.67
C ARG A 10 -18.32 15.11 4.41
N ILE A 11 -18.28 15.95 5.46
CA ILE A 11 -17.09 16.13 6.27
C ILE A 11 -16.69 14.82 6.96
N GLN A 12 -17.66 14.13 7.55
CA GLN A 12 -17.41 12.84 8.20
C GLN A 12 -16.92 11.78 7.24
N ARG A 13 -17.48 11.74 6.02
CA ARG A 13 -17.03 10.82 4.97
C ARG A 13 -15.60 11.14 4.56
N SER A 14 -15.28 12.42 4.32
CA SER A 14 -13.93 12.84 3.94
C SER A 14 -12.90 12.48 4.99
N GLU A 15 -13.21 12.69 6.27
CA GLU A 15 -12.33 12.35 7.38
C GLU A 15 -12.10 10.85 7.46
N ARG A 16 -13.15 10.05 7.27
CA ARG A 16 -13.05 8.59 7.26
C ARG A 16 -12.18 8.12 6.10
N GLU A 17 -12.39 8.67 4.90
CA GLU A 17 -11.59 8.33 3.72
C GLU A 17 -10.13 8.67 3.93
N ARG A 18 -9.82 9.82 4.53
CA ARG A 18 -8.42 10.20 4.85
C ARG A 18 -7.78 9.20 5.79
N ARG A 19 -8.50 8.77 6.83
CA ARG A 19 -7.98 7.78 7.79
C ARG A 19 -7.75 6.44 7.12
N GLU A 20 -8.68 5.99 6.31
CA GLU A 20 -8.56 4.74 5.57
C GLU A 20 -7.38 4.80 4.58
N ASN A 21 -7.21 5.91 3.88
CA ASN A 21 -6.11 6.10 2.94
C ASN A 21 -4.76 6.10 3.64
N ARG A 22 -4.64 6.77 4.78
CA ARG A 22 -3.41 6.74 5.59
C ARG A 22 -3.09 5.33 6.04
N PHE A 23 -4.09 4.60 6.48
CA PHE A 23 -3.94 3.21 6.90
C PHE A 23 -3.40 2.34 5.77
N ARG A 24 -3.98 2.49 4.56
CA ARG A 24 -3.53 1.71 3.40
C ARG A 24 -2.10 2.06 2.98
N ILE A 25 -1.73 3.32 3.03
CA ILE A 25 -0.35 3.74 2.76
C ILE A 25 0.60 3.19 3.83
N SER A 26 0.19 3.22 5.09
CA SER A 26 0.97 2.64 6.19
C SER A 26 1.17 1.15 6.01
N GLN A 27 0.15 0.42 5.54
CA GLN A 27 0.27 -1.00 5.24
C GLN A 27 1.30 -1.26 4.13
N VAL A 28 1.28 -0.45 3.08
CA VAL A 28 2.26 -0.58 1.99
C VAL A 28 3.67 -0.41 2.53
N ARG A 29 3.92 0.59 3.38
CA ARG A 29 5.24 0.81 4.00
C ARG A 29 5.66 -0.37 4.87
N THR A 30 4.74 -0.89 5.66
CA THR A 30 4.99 -2.04 6.54
C THR A 30 5.41 -3.26 5.74
N TRP A 31 4.70 -3.56 4.65
CA TRP A 31 5.01 -4.72 3.83
C TRP A 31 6.30 -4.54 3.02
N PHE A 32 6.65 -3.31 2.62
CA PHE A 32 7.97 -3.03 2.05
C PHE A 32 9.08 -3.36 3.04
N ARG A 33 8.93 -2.92 4.28
CA ARG A 33 9.91 -3.20 5.34
C ARG A 33 10.06 -4.70 5.57
N ARG A 34 8.95 -5.43 5.59
CA ARG A 34 8.96 -6.88 5.78
C ARG A 34 9.66 -7.58 4.62
N LEU A 35 9.41 -7.14 3.40
CA LEU A 35 10.11 -7.68 2.23
C LEU A 35 11.61 -7.42 2.32
N GLU A 36 12.01 -6.21 2.65
CA GLU A 36 13.42 -5.85 2.81
C GLU A 36 14.11 -6.70 3.88
N GLN A 37 13.44 -6.94 4.98
CA GLN A 37 13.96 -7.79 6.06
C GLN A 37 14.11 -9.24 5.61
N ALA A 38 13.15 -9.79 4.88
CA ALA A 38 13.22 -11.15 4.35
C ALA A 38 14.37 -11.29 3.35
N VAL A 39 14.55 -10.29 2.48
CA VAL A 39 15.66 -10.27 1.51
C VAL A 39 17.00 -10.19 2.24
N ALA A 40 17.13 -9.32 3.25
CA ALA A 40 18.34 -9.18 4.04
C ALA A 40 18.69 -10.46 4.80
N ALA A 41 17.67 -11.21 5.23
CA ALA A 41 17.86 -12.49 5.91
C ALA A 41 18.20 -13.64 4.94
N GLY A 42 18.10 -13.41 3.63
CA GLY A 42 18.35 -14.45 2.64
C GLY A 42 17.26 -15.51 2.56
N ASP A 43 16.06 -15.23 3.09
CA ASP A 43 14.94 -16.17 3.12
C ASP A 43 14.08 -16.00 1.87
N ALA A 44 14.36 -16.80 0.85
CA ALA A 44 13.66 -16.73 -0.43
C ALA A 44 12.16 -17.03 -0.31
N GLY A 45 11.78 -17.99 0.53
CA GLY A 45 10.37 -18.33 0.76
C GLY A 45 9.60 -17.19 1.41
N ALA A 46 10.15 -16.61 2.46
CA ALA A 46 9.56 -15.47 3.13
C ALA A 46 9.49 -14.26 2.20
N ALA A 47 10.57 -14.00 1.44
CA ALA A 47 10.62 -12.88 0.50
C ALA A 47 9.51 -13.01 -0.56
N GLU A 48 9.28 -14.19 -1.10
CA GLU A 48 8.20 -14.43 -2.07
C GLU A 48 6.83 -14.16 -1.45
N SER A 49 6.58 -14.68 -0.26
CA SER A 49 5.33 -14.47 0.45
C SER A 49 5.08 -12.99 0.75
N GLU A 50 6.10 -12.31 1.28
CA GLU A 50 6.00 -10.88 1.59
C GLU A 50 5.81 -10.04 0.32
N TYR A 51 6.47 -10.42 -0.77
CA TYR A 51 6.32 -9.75 -2.06
C TYR A 51 4.89 -9.83 -2.58
N ARG A 52 4.27 -11.00 -2.53
CA ARG A 52 2.88 -11.20 -2.96
C ARG A 52 1.92 -10.36 -2.13
N GLN A 53 2.12 -10.33 -0.81
CA GLN A 53 1.29 -9.51 0.07
C GLN A 53 1.47 -8.02 -0.22
N LEU A 54 2.70 -7.59 -0.47
CA LEU A 54 2.98 -6.20 -0.81
C LEU A 54 2.26 -5.78 -2.09
N LEU A 55 2.32 -6.60 -3.14
CA LEU A 55 1.61 -6.32 -4.39
C LEU A 55 0.10 -6.17 -4.15
N SER A 56 -0.47 -7.05 -3.35
CA SER A 56 -1.89 -6.99 -2.98
C SER A 56 -2.22 -5.67 -2.26
N LYS A 57 -1.37 -5.25 -1.33
CA LYS A 57 -1.59 -4.00 -0.58
C LYS A 57 -1.47 -2.77 -1.48
N ILE A 58 -0.52 -2.78 -2.41
CA ILE A 58 -0.36 -1.69 -3.39
C ILE A 58 -1.60 -1.62 -4.30
N ASP A 59 -2.05 -2.74 -4.84
CA ASP A 59 -3.23 -2.79 -5.70
C ASP A 59 -4.47 -2.29 -4.98
N LYS A 60 -4.63 -2.66 -3.72
CA LYS A 60 -5.75 -2.22 -2.90
C LYS A 60 -5.71 -0.71 -2.66
N ALA A 61 -4.52 -0.17 -2.40
CA ALA A 61 -4.34 1.26 -2.21
C ALA A 61 -4.66 2.05 -3.49
N VAL A 62 -4.31 1.52 -4.66
CA VAL A 62 -4.66 2.13 -5.95
C VAL A 62 -6.17 2.07 -6.17
N LYS A 63 -6.76 0.90 -5.93
CA LYS A 63 -8.21 0.69 -6.13
C LYS A 63 -9.04 1.66 -5.29
N THR A 64 -8.61 1.97 -4.09
CA THR A 64 -9.34 2.85 -3.17
C THR A 64 -8.98 4.33 -3.32
N GLY A 65 -8.06 4.66 -4.21
CA GLY A 65 -7.63 6.03 -4.43
C GLY A 65 -6.60 6.55 -3.44
N ALA A 66 -6.09 5.70 -2.54
CA ALA A 66 -5.02 6.10 -1.62
C ALA A 66 -3.70 6.37 -2.34
N LEU A 67 -3.46 5.68 -3.46
CA LEU A 67 -2.33 5.88 -4.35
C LEU A 67 -2.83 6.07 -5.77
N HIS A 68 -2.19 6.99 -6.50
CA HIS A 68 -2.42 7.12 -7.94
C HIS A 68 -1.83 5.88 -8.64
N ARG A 69 -2.45 5.45 -9.76
CA ARG A 69 -2.01 4.27 -10.51
C ARG A 69 -0.52 4.33 -10.91
N ASN A 70 -0.03 5.52 -11.24
CA ASN A 70 1.37 5.69 -11.61
C ASN A 70 2.30 5.49 -10.41
N ALA A 71 1.91 5.98 -9.23
CA ALA A 71 2.64 5.74 -7.99
C ALA A 71 2.63 4.25 -7.63
N GLY A 72 1.48 3.60 -7.80
CA GLY A 72 1.35 2.16 -7.59
C GLY A 72 2.29 1.37 -8.50
N ALA A 73 2.34 1.71 -9.79
CA ALA A 73 3.22 1.06 -10.74
C ALA A 73 4.70 1.22 -10.35
N ARG A 74 5.10 2.42 -9.93
CA ARG A 74 6.48 2.67 -9.47
C ARG A 74 6.82 1.85 -8.22
N ARG A 75 5.89 1.74 -7.28
CA ARG A 75 6.08 0.97 -6.06
C ARG A 75 6.18 -0.52 -6.37
N LYS A 76 5.37 -1.04 -7.28
CA LYS A 76 5.47 -2.43 -7.72
C LYS A 76 6.82 -2.73 -8.36
N SER A 77 7.32 -1.83 -9.21
CA SER A 77 8.63 -1.96 -9.84
C SER A 77 9.74 -1.99 -8.80
N ARG A 78 9.66 -1.13 -7.79
CA ARG A 78 10.62 -1.11 -6.69
C ARG A 78 10.58 -2.44 -5.90
N ALA A 79 9.38 -2.93 -5.61
CA ALA A 79 9.21 -4.21 -4.91
C ALA A 79 9.85 -5.37 -5.70
N ALA A 80 9.64 -5.40 -7.01
CA ALA A 80 10.23 -6.41 -7.87
C ALA A 80 11.76 -6.36 -7.85
N ARG A 81 12.33 -5.17 -7.86
CA ARG A 81 13.80 -5.00 -7.78
C ARG A 81 14.36 -5.47 -6.44
N ILE A 82 13.67 -5.19 -5.35
CA ILE A 82 14.08 -5.64 -4.03
C ILE A 82 14.06 -7.18 -3.97
N ARG A 83 12.97 -7.79 -4.44
CA ARG A 83 12.84 -9.24 -4.49
C ARG A 83 13.93 -9.87 -5.36
N ALA A 84 14.27 -9.25 -6.49
CA ALA A 84 15.25 -9.77 -7.43
C ALA A 84 16.66 -9.89 -6.83
N ARG A 85 16.95 -9.18 -5.75
CA ARG A 85 18.23 -9.28 -5.05
C ARG A 85 18.51 -10.69 -4.53
N LEU A 86 17.47 -11.47 -4.23
CA LEU A 86 17.61 -12.85 -3.79
C LEU A 86 17.68 -13.85 -4.94
N GLY A 87 17.19 -13.47 -6.11
CA GLY A 87 17.11 -14.36 -7.25
C GLY A 87 18.42 -14.57 -7.99
N ASN A 88 19.47 -13.89 -7.55
CA ASN A 88 20.77 -13.93 -8.25
C ASN A 88 21.79 -14.67 -7.43
#